data_340819d5a655f98cad961252624902a8
#
_entry.id   340819d5a655f98cad961252624902a8
#
_cell.length_a   1.000
_cell.length_b   1.000
_cell.length_c   1.000
_cell.angle_alpha   90.00
_cell.angle_beta   90.00
_cell.angle_gamma   90.00
#
_symmetry.space_group_name_H-M   'P 1'
#
loop_
_entity.id
_entity.type
_entity.pdbx_description
1 polymer ?
#
loop_
_entity_poly.entity_id
_entity_poly.type
_entity_poly.pdbx_seq_one_letter_code
_entity_poly.pdbx_strand_id
1 'polypeptide(L)'
;MRRVVTVFAKELVDTLRDRRTMLVTLGTAALAGPIFLMLIFNMIARQADRARDVTLPVQGAAHAPALIAFLERQQVNVVPAPDDYEAKIRAGELDVVIIVDPAFADDVAKGKAATVRLVYDRSRDRARATIEQAETLLRAYGRQWGQSRLLLRGIAPEVGNPLNVDSVNLATPQQSGALVLFLVAYYGLFASIMGGMAVALDSTAGERERQSLEPLLMTPARPIEIVTGKWLATSTLNAAVVLVTLVGFWATLAFAPLPPVGIPFLFGVQELVRFFAVLVPMILLLPAVLLWVGTRGRTYKEAQANVSVIMFVVALIPMVQLFMQRREPDWIAIVPVSGQYALLNRALRGEGLPAAELAMSWIVPVALIAIALAAVARLWSRESILAGK
;
A
#
# COMPACT_ATOMS: atom_id res chain seq x y z
N MET A 1 6.21 -17.09 38.02
CA MET A 1 6.66 -17.54 36.68
C MET A 1 6.04 -18.87 36.25
N ARG A 2 6.06 -19.92 37.04
CA ARG A 2 5.52 -21.25 36.66
C ARG A 2 4.04 -21.20 36.23
N ARG A 3 3.19 -20.44 36.94
CA ARG A 3 1.75 -20.29 36.64
C ARG A 3 1.51 -19.56 35.33
N VAL A 4 2.28 -18.49 35.02
CA VAL A 4 2.20 -17.78 33.73
C VAL A 4 2.49 -18.70 32.55
N VAL A 5 3.55 -19.53 32.69
CA VAL A 5 3.93 -20.53 31.66
C VAL A 5 2.82 -21.58 31.49
N THR A 6 2.19 -22.04 32.59
CA THR A 6 1.09 -23.00 32.50
C THR A 6 -0.14 -22.41 31.75
N VAL A 7 -0.52 -21.18 32.07
CA VAL A 7 -1.62 -20.50 31.36
C VAL A 7 -1.25 -20.27 29.88
N PHE A 8 -0.04 -19.77 29.62
CA PHE A 8 0.47 -19.60 28.26
C PHE A 8 0.40 -20.89 27.43
N ALA A 9 0.93 -22.00 27.99
CA ALA A 9 0.93 -23.28 27.29
C ALA A 9 -0.50 -23.80 27.03
N LYS A 10 -1.41 -23.66 28.03
CA LYS A 10 -2.81 -24.02 27.89
C LYS A 10 -3.47 -23.22 26.76
N GLU A 11 -3.37 -21.89 26.77
CA GLU A 11 -3.97 -21.01 25.73
C GLU A 11 -3.39 -21.31 24.35
N LEU A 12 -2.10 -21.53 24.25
CA LEU A 12 -1.44 -21.84 22.98
C LEU A 12 -1.93 -23.19 22.42
N VAL A 13 -2.03 -24.22 23.26
CA VAL A 13 -2.53 -25.54 22.85
C VAL A 13 -4.01 -25.45 22.43
N ASP A 14 -4.84 -24.75 23.19
CA ASP A 14 -6.25 -24.57 22.86
C ASP A 14 -6.41 -23.87 21.49
N THR A 15 -5.64 -22.81 21.25
CA THR A 15 -5.64 -22.11 19.97
C THR A 15 -5.17 -23.01 18.82
N LEU A 16 -4.09 -23.79 19.01
CA LEU A 16 -3.56 -24.68 17.97
C LEU A 16 -4.49 -25.88 17.68
N ARG A 17 -5.35 -26.26 18.60
CA ARG A 17 -6.37 -27.30 18.40
C ARG A 17 -7.52 -26.83 17.51
N ASP A 18 -7.83 -25.55 17.48
CA ASP A 18 -8.80 -24.98 16.56
C ASP A 18 -8.19 -24.82 15.16
N ARG A 19 -8.07 -25.99 14.47
CA ARG A 19 -7.48 -26.06 13.13
C ARG A 19 -8.17 -25.15 12.12
N ARG A 20 -9.48 -24.94 12.25
CA ARG A 20 -10.25 -24.13 11.31
C ARG A 20 -9.85 -22.66 11.45
N THR A 21 -9.87 -22.11 12.66
CA THR A 21 -9.45 -20.72 12.90
C THR A 21 -7.99 -20.51 12.54
N MET A 22 -7.10 -21.47 12.86
CA MET A 22 -5.70 -21.40 12.49
C MET A 22 -5.47 -21.39 10.98
N LEU A 23 -6.11 -22.30 10.24
CA LEU A 23 -6.00 -22.33 8.77
C LEU A 23 -6.54 -21.06 8.11
N VAL A 24 -7.67 -20.54 8.58
CA VAL A 24 -8.22 -19.29 8.07
C VAL A 24 -7.29 -18.12 8.38
N THR A 25 -6.83 -17.99 9.62
CA THR A 25 -5.99 -16.84 10.04
C THR A 25 -4.62 -16.86 9.36
N LEU A 26 -3.91 -17.99 9.42
CA LEU A 26 -2.58 -18.10 8.78
C LEU A 26 -2.68 -18.17 7.26
N GLY A 27 -3.70 -18.83 6.70
CA GLY A 27 -3.92 -18.92 5.27
C GLY A 27 -4.24 -17.55 4.66
N THR A 28 -5.11 -16.77 5.29
CA THR A 28 -5.38 -15.39 4.84
C THR A 28 -4.14 -14.51 4.99
N ALA A 29 -3.39 -14.63 6.09
CA ALA A 29 -2.15 -13.89 6.29
C ALA A 29 -1.09 -14.24 5.23
N ALA A 30 -0.97 -15.51 4.86
CA ALA A 30 -0.02 -15.96 3.85
C ALA A 30 -0.39 -15.49 2.43
N LEU A 31 -1.67 -15.37 2.10
CA LEU A 31 -2.15 -15.18 0.74
C LEU A 31 -2.64 -13.77 0.44
N ALA A 32 -3.25 -13.07 1.40
CA ALA A 32 -3.88 -11.77 1.13
C ALA A 32 -2.89 -10.72 0.60
N GLY A 33 -1.74 -10.56 1.25
CA GLY A 33 -0.69 -9.64 0.82
C GLY A 33 -0.11 -10.00 -0.55
N PRO A 34 0.36 -11.24 -0.77
CA PRO A 34 0.82 -11.72 -2.07
C PRO A 34 -0.19 -11.55 -3.20
N ILE A 35 -1.45 -11.94 -3.00
CA ILE A 35 -2.49 -11.78 -4.01
C ILE A 35 -2.69 -10.30 -4.36
N PHE A 36 -2.76 -9.43 -3.35
CA PHE A 36 -2.93 -8.00 -3.56
C PHE A 36 -1.73 -7.39 -4.29
N LEU A 37 -0.51 -7.80 -3.93
CA LEU A 37 0.71 -7.38 -4.62
C LEU A 37 0.69 -7.79 -6.09
N MET A 38 0.35 -9.05 -6.39
CA MET A 38 0.19 -9.53 -7.77
C MET A 38 -0.86 -8.73 -8.56
N LEU A 39 -1.99 -8.41 -7.95
CA LEU A 39 -3.03 -7.60 -8.59
C LEU A 39 -2.50 -6.20 -8.94
N ILE A 40 -1.78 -5.55 -8.05
CA ILE A 40 -1.17 -4.23 -8.30
C ILE A 40 -0.12 -4.31 -9.41
N PHE A 41 0.77 -5.31 -9.38
CA PHE A 41 1.75 -5.50 -10.45
C PHE A 41 1.09 -5.72 -11.82
N ASN A 42 0.06 -6.57 -11.88
CA ASN A 42 -0.70 -6.77 -13.11
C ASN A 42 -1.41 -5.49 -13.58
N MET A 43 -1.94 -4.71 -12.64
CA MET A 43 -2.56 -3.42 -12.98
C MET A 43 -1.54 -2.44 -13.58
N ILE A 44 -0.36 -2.30 -12.95
CA ILE A 44 0.72 -1.43 -13.44
C ILE A 44 1.22 -1.92 -14.81
N ALA A 45 1.43 -3.23 -14.99
CA ALA A 45 1.86 -3.81 -16.25
C ALA A 45 0.86 -3.54 -17.38
N ARG A 46 -0.43 -3.76 -17.13
CA ARG A 46 -1.49 -3.44 -18.11
C ARG A 46 -1.56 -1.95 -18.44
N GLN A 47 -1.26 -1.06 -17.49
CA GLN A 47 -1.15 0.37 -17.77
C GLN A 47 0.06 0.67 -18.67
N ALA A 48 1.21 0.05 -18.39
CA ALA A 48 2.43 0.20 -19.19
C ALA A 48 2.25 -0.35 -20.60
N ASP A 49 1.59 -1.50 -20.77
CA ASP A 49 1.29 -2.08 -22.08
C ASP A 49 0.33 -1.20 -22.88
N ARG A 50 -0.72 -0.68 -22.26
CA ARG A 50 -1.63 0.29 -22.90
C ARG A 50 -0.93 1.58 -23.33
N ALA A 51 0.07 2.01 -22.56
CA ALA A 51 0.87 3.17 -22.94
C ALA A 51 1.81 2.89 -24.13
N ARG A 52 2.12 1.61 -24.42
CA ARG A 52 2.90 1.20 -25.59
C ARG A 52 2.03 1.01 -26.83
N ASP A 53 0.83 0.45 -26.68
CA ASP A 53 -0.12 0.19 -27.78
C ASP A 53 -1.12 1.33 -27.94
N VAL A 54 -0.62 2.57 -28.03
CA VAL A 54 -1.50 3.73 -28.22
C VAL A 54 -2.06 3.73 -29.63
N THR A 55 -3.37 3.62 -29.71
CA THR A 55 -4.12 3.83 -30.94
C THR A 55 -4.66 5.26 -30.96
N LEU A 56 -4.26 6.05 -31.95
CA LEU A 56 -4.70 7.42 -32.12
C LEU A 56 -5.61 7.52 -33.35
N PRO A 57 -6.92 7.73 -33.18
CA PRO A 57 -7.81 8.03 -34.28
C PRO A 57 -7.50 9.42 -34.84
N VAL A 58 -7.30 9.50 -36.17
CA VAL A 58 -6.98 10.75 -36.88
C VAL A 58 -8.01 11.00 -37.96
N GLN A 59 -8.63 12.18 -37.91
CA GLN A 59 -9.49 12.72 -38.99
C GLN A 59 -8.65 13.64 -39.87
N GLY A 60 -8.72 13.49 -41.18
CA GLY A 60 -7.96 14.32 -42.13
C GLY A 60 -6.48 13.88 -42.27
N ALA A 61 -6.15 12.61 -42.02
CA ALA A 61 -4.81 12.07 -42.13
C ALA A 61 -4.14 12.35 -43.49
N ALA A 62 -4.93 12.38 -44.57
CA ALA A 62 -4.43 12.68 -45.92
C ALA A 62 -3.85 14.08 -46.06
N HIS A 63 -4.23 15.05 -45.22
CA HIS A 63 -3.72 16.41 -45.25
C HIS A 63 -2.35 16.60 -44.59
N ALA A 64 -1.87 15.58 -43.79
CA ALA A 64 -0.62 15.66 -43.09
C ALA A 64 0.18 14.33 -43.15
N PRO A 65 0.58 13.80 -44.31
CA PRO A 65 1.24 12.50 -44.42
C PRO A 65 2.55 12.42 -43.65
N ALA A 66 3.29 13.53 -43.53
CA ALA A 66 4.51 13.60 -42.76
C ALA A 66 4.28 13.47 -41.23
N LEU A 67 3.18 14.01 -40.73
CA LEU A 67 2.75 13.81 -39.32
C LEU A 67 2.37 12.36 -39.07
N ILE A 68 1.62 11.74 -39.97
CA ILE A 68 1.22 10.32 -39.84
C ILE A 68 2.46 9.44 -39.83
N ALA A 69 3.38 9.61 -40.79
CA ALA A 69 4.64 8.86 -40.82
C ALA A 69 5.52 9.09 -39.58
N PHE A 70 5.44 10.27 -38.94
CA PHE A 70 6.14 10.52 -37.67
C PHE A 70 5.48 9.73 -36.55
N LEU A 71 4.15 9.75 -36.42
CA LEU A 71 3.41 9.01 -35.38
C LEU A 71 3.65 7.49 -35.52
N GLU A 72 3.60 6.94 -36.71
CA GLU A 72 3.88 5.52 -36.98
C GLU A 72 5.33 5.13 -36.59
N ARG A 73 6.32 5.99 -36.88
CA ARG A 73 7.72 5.77 -36.44
C ARG A 73 7.86 5.78 -34.91
N GLN A 74 6.98 6.46 -34.20
CA GLN A 74 6.90 6.42 -32.72
C GLN A 74 6.10 5.23 -32.19
N GLN A 75 5.85 4.22 -33.06
CA GLN A 75 5.08 2.99 -32.71
C GLN A 75 3.64 3.26 -32.27
N VAL A 76 3.05 4.35 -32.75
CA VAL A 76 1.64 4.66 -32.54
C VAL A 76 0.82 4.06 -33.67
N ASN A 77 -0.23 3.33 -33.33
CA ASN A 77 -1.18 2.81 -34.31
C ASN A 77 -2.15 3.92 -34.73
N VAL A 78 -2.01 4.42 -35.95
CA VAL A 78 -2.90 5.47 -36.48
C VAL A 78 -4.07 4.83 -37.21
N VAL A 79 -5.30 5.15 -36.76
CA VAL A 79 -6.55 4.64 -37.37
C VAL A 79 -7.40 5.83 -37.83
N PRO A 80 -8.26 5.64 -38.85
CA PRO A 80 -9.19 6.68 -39.24
C PRO A 80 -10.19 6.95 -38.11
N ALA A 81 -10.45 8.24 -37.83
CA ALA A 81 -11.44 8.61 -36.84
C ALA A 81 -12.85 8.37 -37.40
N PRO A 82 -13.76 7.79 -36.59
CA PRO A 82 -15.17 7.65 -37.00
C PRO A 82 -15.88 9.01 -37.05
N ASP A 83 -16.90 9.14 -37.86
CA ASP A 83 -17.63 10.42 -38.01
C ASP A 83 -18.35 10.84 -36.72
N ASP A 84 -18.75 9.86 -35.88
CA ASP A 84 -19.44 10.06 -34.60
C ASP A 84 -18.45 10.17 -33.40
N TYR A 85 -17.21 10.57 -33.65
CA TYR A 85 -16.13 10.58 -32.64
C TYR A 85 -16.50 11.36 -31.37
N GLU A 86 -17.25 12.48 -31.46
CA GLU A 86 -17.64 13.22 -30.24
C GLU A 86 -18.56 12.40 -29.33
N ALA A 87 -19.54 11.69 -29.92
CA ALA A 87 -20.44 10.84 -29.17
C ALA A 87 -19.67 9.69 -28.50
N LYS A 88 -18.71 9.10 -29.21
CA LYS A 88 -17.83 8.01 -28.70
C LYS A 88 -16.88 8.48 -27.62
N ILE A 89 -16.33 9.70 -27.71
CA ILE A 89 -15.54 10.30 -26.64
C ILE A 89 -16.43 10.51 -25.39
N ARG A 90 -17.64 11.05 -25.56
CA ARG A 90 -18.58 11.23 -24.44
C ARG A 90 -19.05 9.90 -23.86
N ALA A 91 -19.20 8.86 -24.66
CA ALA A 91 -19.52 7.50 -24.20
C ALA A 91 -18.30 6.79 -23.53
N GLY A 92 -17.06 7.25 -23.80
CA GLY A 92 -15.82 6.67 -23.30
C GLY A 92 -15.35 5.46 -24.10
N GLU A 93 -15.78 5.36 -25.32
CA GLU A 93 -15.28 4.37 -26.28
C GLU A 93 -13.97 4.81 -26.91
N LEU A 94 -13.78 6.14 -27.04
CA LEU A 94 -12.54 6.77 -27.50
C LEU A 94 -11.98 7.69 -26.41
N ASP A 95 -10.66 7.69 -26.23
CA ASP A 95 -9.98 8.54 -25.29
C ASP A 95 -9.63 9.92 -25.88
N VAL A 96 -9.23 9.95 -27.17
CA VAL A 96 -8.76 11.16 -27.86
C VAL A 96 -8.93 10.99 -29.38
N VAL A 97 -9.14 12.08 -30.08
CA VAL A 97 -9.14 12.15 -31.56
C VAL A 97 -8.28 13.32 -32.01
N ILE A 98 -7.43 13.10 -32.99
CA ILE A 98 -6.64 14.14 -33.67
C ILE A 98 -7.38 14.59 -34.93
N ILE A 99 -7.62 15.88 -35.07
CA ILE A 99 -8.21 16.45 -36.26
C ILE A 99 -7.21 17.34 -36.97
N VAL A 100 -6.86 16.97 -38.19
CA VAL A 100 -6.00 17.76 -39.07
C VAL A 100 -6.83 18.62 -39.97
N ASP A 101 -6.56 19.93 -39.92
CA ASP A 101 -7.29 20.90 -40.76
C ASP A 101 -6.92 20.66 -42.24
N PRO A 102 -7.91 20.77 -43.18
CA PRO A 102 -7.64 20.70 -44.62
C PRO A 102 -6.59 21.72 -45.11
N ALA A 103 -6.51 22.89 -44.45
CA ALA A 103 -5.53 23.92 -44.77
C ALA A 103 -4.11 23.59 -44.27
N PHE A 104 -3.91 22.47 -43.55
CA PHE A 104 -2.65 22.11 -42.93
C PHE A 104 -1.48 22.11 -43.93
N ALA A 105 -1.64 21.46 -45.09
CA ALA A 105 -0.59 21.35 -46.09
C ALA A 105 -0.24 22.74 -46.69
N ASP A 106 -1.24 23.57 -46.93
CA ASP A 106 -1.10 24.94 -47.46
C ASP A 106 -0.39 25.86 -46.46
N ASP A 107 -0.76 25.79 -45.19
CA ASP A 107 -0.15 26.59 -44.12
C ASP A 107 1.31 26.19 -43.92
N VAL A 108 1.59 24.87 -43.94
CA VAL A 108 2.96 24.34 -43.92
C VAL A 108 3.76 24.86 -45.10
N ALA A 109 3.25 24.84 -46.34
CA ALA A 109 3.93 25.31 -47.52
C ALA A 109 4.19 26.81 -47.48
N LYS A 110 3.25 27.61 -46.97
CA LYS A 110 3.34 29.08 -46.81
C LYS A 110 4.21 29.51 -45.61
N GLY A 111 4.75 28.55 -44.85
CA GLY A 111 5.59 28.83 -43.67
C GLY A 111 4.81 29.31 -42.46
N LYS A 112 3.50 29.20 -42.46
CA LYS A 112 2.63 29.55 -41.34
C LYS A 112 2.57 28.42 -40.29
N ALA A 113 1.99 28.70 -39.14
CA ALA A 113 1.68 27.69 -38.16
C ALA A 113 0.45 26.88 -38.60
N ALA A 114 0.61 25.58 -38.83
CA ALA A 114 -0.49 24.70 -39.19
C ALA A 114 -1.24 24.24 -37.94
N THR A 115 -2.56 24.16 -38.01
CA THR A 115 -3.40 23.82 -36.86
C THR A 115 -3.76 22.36 -36.86
N VAL A 116 -3.53 21.72 -35.71
CA VAL A 116 -4.01 20.39 -35.36
C VAL A 116 -4.82 20.50 -34.10
N ARG A 117 -6.07 20.00 -34.13
CA ARG A 117 -6.96 20.00 -32.96
C ARG A 117 -6.93 18.63 -32.29
N LEU A 118 -6.80 18.64 -30.97
CA LEU A 118 -6.91 17.45 -30.14
C LEU A 118 -8.25 17.52 -29.42
N VAL A 119 -9.14 16.55 -29.69
CA VAL A 119 -10.48 16.47 -29.08
C VAL A 119 -10.49 15.34 -28.07
N TYR A 120 -10.86 15.63 -26.82
CA TYR A 120 -10.87 14.69 -25.72
C TYR A 120 -11.81 15.12 -24.59
N ASP A 121 -12.10 14.20 -23.68
CA ASP A 121 -12.83 14.47 -22.44
C ASP A 121 -11.87 14.32 -21.24
N ARG A 122 -11.49 15.45 -20.62
CA ARG A 122 -10.54 15.51 -19.50
C ARG A 122 -11.14 15.03 -18.16
N SER A 123 -12.44 14.84 -18.07
CA SER A 123 -13.11 14.38 -16.85
C SER A 123 -12.82 12.91 -16.55
N ARG A 124 -12.23 12.17 -17.49
CA ARG A 124 -11.96 10.76 -17.40
C ARG A 124 -10.49 10.48 -17.11
N ASP A 125 -10.20 10.00 -15.89
CA ASP A 125 -8.83 9.65 -15.49
C ASP A 125 -8.19 8.61 -16.41
N ARG A 126 -8.98 7.70 -16.98
CA ARG A 126 -8.51 6.67 -17.91
C ARG A 126 -7.91 7.25 -19.19
N ALA A 127 -8.46 8.32 -19.72
CA ALA A 127 -8.01 8.95 -20.97
C ALA A 127 -6.75 9.82 -20.78
N ARG A 128 -6.42 10.17 -19.54
CA ARG A 128 -5.37 11.14 -19.22
C ARG A 128 -4.01 10.76 -19.79
N ALA A 129 -3.60 9.50 -19.66
CA ALA A 129 -2.31 9.04 -20.17
C ALA A 129 -2.24 9.14 -21.70
N THR A 130 -3.29 8.74 -22.41
CA THR A 130 -3.38 8.80 -23.87
C THR A 130 -3.39 10.25 -24.36
N ILE A 131 -4.08 11.16 -23.66
CA ILE A 131 -4.11 12.59 -23.98
C ILE A 131 -2.70 13.20 -23.81
N GLU A 132 -2.05 12.99 -22.67
CA GLU A 132 -0.71 13.51 -22.38
C GLU A 132 0.32 12.98 -23.40
N GLN A 133 0.20 11.72 -23.81
CA GLN A 133 1.06 11.13 -24.83
C GLN A 133 0.81 11.75 -26.20
N ALA A 134 -0.45 11.91 -26.64
CA ALA A 134 -0.79 12.56 -27.90
C ALA A 134 -0.27 14.00 -27.94
N GLU A 135 -0.47 14.77 -26.86
CA GLU A 135 0.06 16.14 -26.75
C GLU A 135 1.60 16.16 -26.85
N THR A 136 2.27 15.23 -26.19
CA THR A 136 3.75 15.12 -26.19
C THR A 136 4.28 14.83 -27.59
N LEU A 137 3.65 13.90 -28.30
CA LEU A 137 4.02 13.53 -29.67
C LEU A 137 3.78 14.68 -30.65
N LEU A 138 2.64 15.35 -30.57
CA LEU A 138 2.36 16.51 -31.42
C LEU A 138 3.33 17.67 -31.16
N ARG A 139 3.66 17.93 -29.91
CA ARG A 139 4.68 18.94 -29.56
C ARG A 139 6.08 18.54 -30.02
N ALA A 140 6.43 17.24 -29.95
CA ALA A 140 7.69 16.74 -30.45
C ALA A 140 7.82 16.89 -31.97
N TYR A 141 6.75 16.56 -32.70
CA TYR A 141 6.68 16.79 -34.15
C TYR A 141 6.81 18.29 -34.49
N GLY A 142 6.08 19.16 -33.78
CA GLY A 142 6.16 20.60 -33.98
C GLY A 142 7.57 21.16 -33.75
N ARG A 143 8.27 20.69 -32.72
CA ARG A 143 9.67 21.06 -32.43
C ARG A 143 10.62 20.58 -33.53
N GLN A 144 10.54 19.31 -33.92
CA GLN A 144 11.37 18.74 -34.97
C GLN A 144 11.19 19.48 -36.28
N TRP A 145 9.94 19.78 -36.64
CA TRP A 145 9.61 20.52 -37.83
C TRP A 145 10.13 21.97 -37.79
N GLY A 146 9.96 22.66 -36.64
CA GLY A 146 10.50 24.00 -36.43
C GLY A 146 12.02 24.08 -36.56
N GLN A 147 12.73 23.13 -35.95
CA GLN A 147 14.21 23.02 -36.08
C GLN A 147 14.65 22.82 -37.51
N SER A 148 13.97 21.92 -38.25
CA SER A 148 14.29 21.69 -39.68
C SER A 148 14.11 22.96 -40.52
N ARG A 149 13.07 23.77 -40.25
CA ARG A 149 12.83 25.06 -40.90
C ARG A 149 13.90 26.11 -40.61
N LEU A 150 14.37 26.17 -39.37
CA LEU A 150 15.48 27.08 -38.98
C LEU A 150 16.76 26.73 -39.72
N LEU A 151 17.10 25.43 -39.76
CA LEU A 151 18.25 24.93 -40.48
C LEU A 151 18.22 25.27 -41.99
N LEU A 152 17.07 25.07 -42.63
CA LEU A 152 16.90 25.41 -44.06
C LEU A 152 17.04 26.90 -44.34
N ARG A 153 16.88 27.76 -43.33
CA ARG A 153 17.08 29.21 -43.40
C ARG A 153 18.47 29.67 -42.95
N GLY A 154 19.37 28.73 -42.66
CA GLY A 154 20.71 29.03 -42.15
C GLY A 154 20.75 29.55 -40.72
N ILE A 155 19.66 29.34 -39.97
CA ILE A 155 19.54 29.76 -38.58
C ILE A 155 19.80 28.52 -37.69
N ALA A 156 20.65 28.68 -36.71
CA ALA A 156 20.91 27.61 -35.73
C ALA A 156 19.65 27.23 -34.97
N PRO A 157 19.32 25.93 -34.84
CA PRO A 157 18.12 25.45 -34.14
C PRO A 157 18.00 25.93 -32.70
N GLU A 158 19.14 26.17 -32.05
CA GLU A 158 19.27 26.63 -30.67
C GLU A 158 18.61 28.01 -30.45
N VAL A 159 18.49 28.82 -31.52
CA VAL A 159 17.77 30.11 -31.45
C VAL A 159 16.29 29.90 -31.09
N GLY A 160 15.69 28.81 -31.57
CA GLY A 160 14.31 28.47 -31.26
C GLY A 160 14.13 27.68 -29.95
N ASN A 161 15.23 27.16 -29.39
CA ASN A 161 15.21 26.42 -28.13
C ASN A 161 16.49 26.69 -27.32
N PRO A 162 16.63 27.88 -26.70
CA PRO A 162 17.84 28.34 -26.05
C PRO A 162 18.19 27.63 -24.75
N LEU A 163 17.30 26.76 -24.25
CA LEU A 163 17.49 26.03 -23.00
C LEU A 163 17.59 24.54 -23.29
N ASN A 164 18.68 23.93 -22.86
CA ASN A 164 18.82 22.49 -22.75
C ASN A 164 18.52 22.10 -21.29
N VAL A 165 17.37 21.48 -21.03
CA VAL A 165 17.01 21.01 -19.69
C VAL A 165 17.56 19.59 -19.55
N ASP A 166 18.65 19.46 -18.81
CA ASP A 166 19.18 18.16 -18.40
C ASP A 166 18.57 17.77 -17.04
N SER A 167 17.71 16.76 -17.03
CA SER A 167 17.04 16.29 -15.82
C SER A 167 17.79 15.10 -15.23
N VAL A 168 18.47 15.32 -14.11
CA VAL A 168 19.15 14.27 -13.36
C VAL A 168 18.22 13.74 -12.27
N ASN A 169 17.78 12.50 -12.41
CA ASN A 169 17.00 11.83 -11.37
C ASN A 169 17.95 11.26 -10.30
N LEU A 170 17.94 11.85 -9.11
CA LEU A 170 18.75 11.41 -7.96
C LEU A 170 18.06 10.30 -7.13
N ALA A 171 16.83 9.92 -7.47
CA ALA A 171 16.14 8.85 -6.76
C ALA A 171 16.85 7.51 -6.98
N THR A 172 17.10 6.79 -5.89
CA THR A 172 17.58 5.41 -5.97
C THR A 172 16.50 4.51 -6.60
N PRO A 173 16.87 3.37 -7.19
CA PRO A 173 15.88 2.40 -7.67
C PRO A 173 14.87 1.99 -6.60
N GLN A 174 15.31 1.85 -5.35
CA GLN A 174 14.44 1.56 -4.20
C GLN A 174 13.44 2.68 -3.92
N GLN A 175 13.87 3.95 -4.01
CA GLN A 175 12.96 5.10 -3.83
C GLN A 175 11.92 5.20 -4.95
N SER A 176 12.28 4.77 -6.16
CA SER A 176 11.33 4.70 -7.29
C SER A 176 10.24 3.64 -7.08
N GLY A 177 10.53 2.58 -6.32
CA GLY A 177 9.58 1.53 -5.94
C GLY A 177 8.71 1.83 -4.70
N ALA A 178 8.83 3.00 -4.11
CA ALA A 178 8.24 3.34 -2.81
C ALA A 178 6.72 3.11 -2.73
N LEU A 179 5.97 3.29 -3.82
CA LEU A 179 4.52 3.06 -3.82
C LEU A 179 4.16 1.58 -3.63
N VAL A 180 4.91 0.66 -4.26
CA VAL A 180 4.67 -0.78 -4.12
C VAL A 180 5.17 -1.26 -2.76
N LEU A 181 6.31 -0.74 -2.35
CA LEU A 181 6.91 -1.07 -1.07
C LEU A 181 6.08 -0.54 0.12
N PHE A 182 5.35 0.57 -0.06
CA PHE A 182 4.34 1.03 0.88
C PHE A 182 3.36 -0.07 1.26
N LEU A 183 2.92 -0.88 0.29
CA LEU A 183 1.98 -1.96 0.52
C LEU A 183 2.56 -3.03 1.47
N VAL A 184 3.83 -3.37 1.33
CA VAL A 184 4.50 -4.35 2.22
C VAL A 184 4.51 -3.83 3.66
N ALA A 185 4.86 -2.55 3.86
CA ALA A 185 4.84 -1.90 5.18
C ALA A 185 3.41 -1.84 5.75
N TYR A 186 2.45 -1.43 4.93
CA TYR A 186 1.04 -1.34 5.33
C TYR A 186 0.46 -2.71 5.72
N TYR A 187 0.67 -3.73 4.89
CA TYR A 187 0.18 -5.07 5.18
C TYR A 187 0.89 -5.72 6.37
N GLY A 188 2.17 -5.46 6.57
CA GLY A 188 2.90 -5.92 7.77
C GLY A 188 2.31 -5.34 9.06
N LEU A 189 2.00 -4.04 9.07
CA LEU A 189 1.27 -3.39 10.16
C LEU A 189 -0.15 -3.96 10.30
N PHE A 190 -0.89 -4.08 9.20
CA PHE A 190 -2.24 -4.64 9.21
C PHE A 190 -2.28 -6.08 9.72
N ALA A 191 -1.28 -6.90 9.38
CA ALA A 191 -1.14 -8.24 9.91
C ALA A 191 -0.96 -8.23 11.44
N SER A 192 -0.16 -7.30 11.98
CA SER A 192 0.02 -7.17 13.43
C SER A 192 -1.25 -6.70 14.15
N ILE A 193 -2.13 -5.98 13.46
CA ILE A 193 -3.43 -5.54 13.96
C ILE A 193 -4.42 -6.71 14.01
N MET A 194 -4.52 -7.49 12.93
CA MET A 194 -5.53 -8.54 12.76
C MET A 194 -5.12 -9.87 13.38
N GLY A 195 -3.82 -10.16 13.44
CA GLY A 195 -3.32 -11.49 13.77
C GLY A 195 -3.70 -12.04 15.14
N GLY A 196 -3.79 -11.18 16.15
CA GLY A 196 -4.16 -11.56 17.51
C GLY A 196 -5.65 -11.43 17.85
N MET A 197 -6.47 -10.86 16.94
CA MET A 197 -7.84 -10.45 17.27
C MET A 197 -8.74 -11.61 17.68
N ALA A 198 -8.79 -12.68 16.90
CA ALA A 198 -9.65 -13.82 17.16
C ALA A 198 -9.35 -14.47 18.53
N VAL A 199 -8.05 -14.68 18.81
CA VAL A 199 -7.60 -15.31 20.06
C VAL A 199 -7.82 -14.40 21.26
N ALA A 200 -7.55 -13.10 21.13
CA ALA A 200 -7.78 -12.14 22.20
C ALA A 200 -9.27 -12.07 22.58
N LEU A 201 -10.15 -12.02 21.58
CA LEU A 201 -11.59 -11.98 21.83
C LEU A 201 -12.15 -13.29 22.39
N ASP A 202 -11.69 -14.43 21.87
CA ASP A 202 -12.11 -15.74 22.34
C ASP A 202 -11.69 -15.99 23.79
N SER A 203 -10.45 -15.62 24.13
CA SER A 203 -9.86 -15.78 25.46
C SER A 203 -10.35 -14.76 26.50
N THR A 204 -11.19 -13.79 26.12
CA THR A 204 -11.76 -12.76 27.01
C THR A 204 -13.28 -12.79 26.97
N ALA A 205 -13.89 -12.09 26.01
CA ALA A 205 -15.34 -12.03 25.85
C ALA A 205 -15.95 -13.41 25.55
N GLY A 206 -15.26 -14.25 24.76
CA GLY A 206 -15.72 -15.61 24.47
C GLY A 206 -15.74 -16.52 25.71
N GLU A 207 -14.69 -16.49 26.54
CA GLU A 207 -14.71 -17.24 27.80
C GLU A 207 -15.75 -16.72 28.77
N ARG A 208 -15.98 -15.39 28.80
CA ARG A 208 -17.05 -14.79 29.61
C ARG A 208 -18.45 -15.24 29.16
N GLU A 209 -18.70 -15.22 27.85
CA GLU A 209 -19.97 -15.65 27.27
C GLU A 209 -20.27 -17.14 27.56
N ARG A 210 -19.21 -17.98 27.51
CA ARG A 210 -19.27 -19.42 27.84
C ARG A 210 -19.22 -19.72 29.34
N GLN A 211 -19.15 -18.70 30.19
CA GLN A 211 -19.02 -18.84 31.67
C GLN A 211 -17.79 -19.65 32.10
N SER A 212 -16.78 -19.77 31.27
CA SER A 212 -15.52 -20.48 31.56
C SER A 212 -14.47 -19.59 32.23
N LEU A 213 -14.67 -18.28 32.24
CA LEU A 213 -13.78 -17.33 32.92
C LEU A 213 -13.85 -17.46 34.44
N GLU A 214 -15.05 -17.70 35.01
CA GLU A 214 -15.26 -17.81 36.46
C GLU A 214 -14.47 -18.97 37.09
N PRO A 215 -14.54 -20.22 36.57
CA PRO A 215 -13.70 -21.31 37.06
C PRO A 215 -12.19 -21.02 36.96
N LEU A 216 -11.78 -20.30 35.94
CA LEU A 216 -10.36 -19.90 35.76
C LEU A 216 -9.94 -18.92 36.86
N LEU A 217 -10.77 -17.96 37.22
CA LEU A 217 -10.49 -17.00 38.29
C LEU A 217 -10.52 -17.63 39.71
N MET A 218 -11.20 -18.76 39.88
CA MET A 218 -11.21 -19.53 41.15
C MET A 218 -9.95 -20.34 41.38
N THR A 219 -9.04 -20.42 40.36
CA THR A 219 -7.75 -21.08 40.50
C THR A 219 -6.81 -20.28 41.42
N PRO A 220 -5.79 -20.88 42.03
CA PRO A 220 -4.85 -20.17 42.92
C PRO A 220 -3.89 -19.23 42.15
N ALA A 221 -4.09 -18.99 40.84
CA ALA A 221 -3.33 -18.06 40.05
C ALA A 221 -3.82 -16.61 40.25
N ARG A 222 -2.88 -15.66 40.37
CA ARG A 222 -3.25 -14.24 40.45
C ARG A 222 -3.79 -13.73 39.11
N PRO A 223 -4.78 -12.81 39.10
CA PRO A 223 -5.32 -12.25 37.86
C PRO A 223 -4.24 -11.79 36.88
N ILE A 224 -3.19 -11.14 37.36
CA ILE A 224 -2.07 -10.67 36.51
C ILE A 224 -1.29 -11.85 35.88
N GLU A 225 -1.17 -13.00 36.56
CA GLU A 225 -0.51 -14.17 36.01
C GLU A 225 -1.32 -14.79 34.86
N ILE A 226 -2.67 -14.79 35.01
CA ILE A 226 -3.59 -15.27 33.98
C ILE A 226 -3.55 -14.34 32.76
N VAL A 227 -3.70 -13.03 32.98
CA VAL A 227 -3.67 -12.02 31.90
C VAL A 227 -2.34 -12.07 31.14
N THR A 228 -1.21 -12.14 31.85
CA THR A 228 0.12 -12.22 31.22
C THR A 228 0.27 -13.48 30.38
N GLY A 229 -0.23 -14.63 30.86
CA GLY A 229 -0.22 -15.89 30.11
C GLY A 229 -1.03 -15.80 28.81
N LYS A 230 -2.26 -15.25 28.88
CA LYS A 230 -3.11 -15.02 27.72
C LYS A 230 -2.48 -14.03 26.73
N TRP A 231 -1.91 -12.93 27.23
CA TRP A 231 -1.20 -11.94 26.40
C TRP A 231 -0.03 -12.56 25.66
N LEU A 232 0.79 -13.36 26.32
CA LEU A 232 1.93 -14.05 25.68
C LEU A 232 1.46 -15.01 24.59
N ALA A 233 0.39 -15.79 24.83
CA ALA A 233 -0.16 -16.71 23.83
C ALA A 233 -0.69 -15.96 22.61
N THR A 234 -1.47 -14.91 22.83
CA THR A 234 -1.98 -14.06 21.75
C THR A 234 -0.86 -13.37 20.98
N SER A 235 0.16 -12.87 21.69
CA SER A 235 1.34 -12.22 21.05
C SER A 235 2.17 -13.20 20.22
N THR A 236 2.31 -14.46 20.70
CA THR A 236 3.02 -15.50 19.95
C THR A 236 2.30 -15.82 18.63
N LEU A 237 0.98 -15.96 18.68
CA LEU A 237 0.21 -16.17 17.45
C LEU A 237 0.26 -14.94 16.53
N ASN A 238 0.18 -13.74 17.09
CA ASN A 238 0.32 -12.51 16.33
C ASN A 238 1.67 -12.43 15.63
N ALA A 239 2.76 -12.81 16.33
CA ALA A 239 4.09 -12.90 15.75
C ALA A 239 4.16 -13.91 14.59
N ALA A 240 3.51 -15.06 14.75
CA ALA A 240 3.42 -16.07 13.69
C ALA A 240 2.67 -15.53 12.45
N VAL A 241 1.55 -14.84 12.64
CA VAL A 241 0.77 -14.22 11.56
C VAL A 241 1.60 -13.18 10.80
N VAL A 242 2.28 -12.28 11.52
CA VAL A 242 3.16 -11.27 10.91
C VAL A 242 4.31 -11.92 10.15
N LEU A 243 4.96 -12.94 10.75
CA LEU A 243 6.05 -13.65 10.10
C LEU A 243 5.58 -14.33 8.80
N VAL A 244 4.46 -15.04 8.84
CA VAL A 244 3.87 -15.70 7.66
C VAL A 244 3.51 -14.68 6.58
N THR A 245 2.97 -13.52 6.95
CA THR A 245 2.69 -12.43 6.01
C THR A 245 3.96 -11.92 5.34
N LEU A 246 5.02 -11.63 6.11
CA LEU A 246 6.30 -11.14 5.57
C LEU A 246 6.99 -12.19 4.69
N VAL A 247 6.95 -13.47 5.09
CA VAL A 247 7.47 -14.59 4.29
C VAL A 247 6.66 -14.72 2.98
N GLY A 248 5.33 -14.52 3.02
CA GLY A 248 4.48 -14.50 1.84
C GLY A 248 4.89 -13.41 0.85
N PHE A 249 5.16 -12.19 1.33
CA PHE A 249 5.66 -11.10 0.50
C PHE A 249 7.05 -11.40 -0.07
N TRP A 250 7.98 -11.88 0.77
CA TRP A 250 9.31 -12.26 0.33
C TRP A 250 9.25 -13.33 -0.76
N ALA A 251 8.47 -14.39 -0.55
CA ALA A 251 8.32 -15.47 -1.51
C ALA A 251 7.71 -14.96 -2.84
N THR A 252 6.72 -14.08 -2.78
CA THR A 252 6.12 -13.48 -3.97
C THR A 252 7.13 -12.65 -4.75
N LEU A 253 7.88 -11.78 -4.08
CA LEU A 253 8.88 -10.92 -4.74
C LEU A 253 10.09 -11.72 -5.26
N ALA A 254 10.44 -12.85 -4.61
CA ALA A 254 11.58 -13.68 -5.00
C ALA A 254 11.25 -14.68 -6.11
N PHE A 255 10.05 -15.24 -6.15
CA PHE A 255 9.74 -16.40 -6.99
C PHE A 255 8.56 -16.20 -7.96
N ALA A 256 7.68 -15.21 -7.73
CA ALA A 256 6.56 -15.01 -8.64
C ALA A 256 7.04 -14.38 -9.97
N PRO A 257 6.46 -14.78 -11.12
CA PRO A 257 6.72 -14.17 -12.41
C PRO A 257 6.07 -12.78 -12.46
N LEU A 258 6.72 -11.81 -11.81
CA LEU A 258 6.23 -10.44 -11.80
C LEU A 258 6.50 -9.78 -13.15
N PRO A 259 5.55 -9.01 -13.71
CA PRO A 259 5.79 -8.25 -14.92
C PRO A 259 6.98 -7.31 -14.75
N PRO A 260 7.83 -7.11 -15.79
CA PRO A 260 8.97 -6.21 -15.71
C PRO A 260 8.49 -4.76 -15.63
N VAL A 261 8.38 -4.23 -14.42
CA VAL A 261 7.93 -2.86 -14.17
C VAL A 261 9.11 -1.86 -14.20
N GLY A 262 10.31 -2.36 -14.51
CA GLY A 262 11.54 -1.54 -14.57
C GLY A 262 12.04 -1.05 -13.21
N ILE A 263 11.47 -1.53 -12.11
CA ILE A 263 11.83 -1.16 -10.74
C ILE A 263 12.44 -2.40 -10.07
N PRO A 264 13.73 -2.37 -9.68
CA PRO A 264 14.33 -3.47 -8.93
C PRO A 264 13.78 -3.47 -7.50
N PHE A 265 13.02 -4.50 -7.15
CA PHE A 265 12.54 -4.71 -5.79
C PHE A 265 13.54 -5.58 -5.03
N LEU A 266 14.23 -4.98 -4.07
CA LEU A 266 15.13 -5.69 -3.18
C LEU A 266 14.43 -5.90 -1.83
N PHE A 267 13.68 -6.99 -1.72
CA PHE A 267 13.11 -7.45 -0.46
C PHE A 267 13.68 -8.85 -0.16
N GLY A 268 14.86 -8.86 0.45
CA GLY A 268 15.58 -10.06 0.82
C GLY A 268 15.28 -10.52 2.25
N VAL A 269 15.98 -11.55 2.69
CA VAL A 269 15.88 -12.07 4.06
C VAL A 269 16.29 -11.02 5.10
N GLN A 270 17.24 -10.15 4.76
CA GLN A 270 17.70 -9.08 5.66
C GLN A 270 16.60 -8.05 5.89
N GLU A 271 15.89 -7.65 4.84
CA GLU A 271 14.74 -6.74 4.92
C GLU A 271 13.60 -7.38 5.70
N LEU A 272 13.32 -8.66 5.48
CA LEU A 272 12.32 -9.42 6.25
C LEU A 272 12.62 -9.37 7.75
N VAL A 273 13.86 -9.65 8.15
CA VAL A 273 14.28 -9.61 9.57
C VAL A 273 14.17 -8.19 10.15
N ARG A 274 14.60 -7.17 9.40
CA ARG A 274 14.46 -5.76 9.81
C ARG A 274 13.00 -5.36 10.00
N PHE A 275 12.14 -5.75 9.07
CA PHE A 275 10.70 -5.50 9.13
C PHE A 275 10.07 -6.15 10.35
N PHE A 276 10.38 -7.42 10.58
CA PHE A 276 9.89 -8.13 11.74
C PHE A 276 10.33 -7.42 13.02
N ALA A 277 11.60 -7.05 13.15
CA ALA A 277 12.14 -6.35 14.32
C ALA A 277 11.44 -5.01 14.60
N VAL A 278 11.16 -4.22 13.55
CA VAL A 278 10.41 -2.95 13.66
C VAL A 278 8.97 -3.19 14.11
N LEU A 279 8.36 -4.31 13.73
CA LEU A 279 6.98 -4.64 14.08
C LEU A 279 6.82 -5.25 15.47
N VAL A 280 7.90 -5.76 16.12
CA VAL A 280 7.80 -6.41 17.44
C VAL A 280 7.07 -5.56 18.49
N PRO A 281 7.30 -4.23 18.63
CA PRO A 281 6.53 -3.41 19.56
C PRO A 281 5.02 -3.48 19.34
N MET A 282 4.57 -3.53 18.06
CA MET A 282 3.16 -3.64 17.70
C MET A 282 2.62 -5.06 17.92
N ILE A 283 3.42 -6.06 17.59
CA ILE A 283 3.09 -7.47 17.84
C ILE A 283 2.77 -7.72 19.31
N LEU A 284 3.41 -7.01 20.21
CA LEU A 284 3.19 -7.11 21.65
C LEU A 284 2.09 -6.16 22.16
N LEU A 285 2.04 -4.92 21.66
CA LEU A 285 1.08 -3.91 22.10
C LEU A 285 -0.35 -4.26 21.73
N LEU A 286 -0.58 -4.61 20.46
CA LEU A 286 -1.94 -4.81 19.97
C LEU A 286 -2.69 -5.93 20.68
N PRO A 287 -2.09 -7.12 20.97
CA PRO A 287 -2.72 -8.12 21.82
C PRO A 287 -3.10 -7.61 23.21
N ALA A 288 -2.27 -6.77 23.83
CA ALA A 288 -2.61 -6.20 25.14
C ALA A 288 -3.83 -5.28 25.08
N VAL A 289 -3.90 -4.43 24.05
CA VAL A 289 -5.07 -3.57 23.78
C VAL A 289 -6.32 -4.40 23.47
N LEU A 290 -6.17 -5.44 22.64
CA LEU A 290 -7.29 -6.33 22.29
C LEU A 290 -7.86 -7.07 23.49
N LEU A 291 -7.02 -7.60 24.37
CA LEU A 291 -7.43 -8.22 25.63
C LEU A 291 -8.17 -7.22 26.53
N TRP A 292 -7.65 -5.99 26.64
CA TRP A 292 -8.30 -4.95 27.43
C TRP A 292 -9.67 -4.56 26.90
N VAL A 293 -9.83 -4.41 25.58
CA VAL A 293 -11.12 -4.10 24.95
C VAL A 293 -12.06 -5.31 25.04
N GLY A 294 -11.55 -6.51 24.75
CA GLY A 294 -12.30 -7.75 24.82
C GLY A 294 -12.90 -8.01 26.22
N THR A 295 -12.14 -7.70 27.27
CA THR A 295 -12.62 -7.84 28.67
C THR A 295 -13.80 -6.94 28.99
N ARG A 296 -14.03 -5.84 28.27
CA ARG A 296 -15.16 -4.93 28.48
C ARG A 296 -16.44 -5.39 27.80
N GLY A 297 -16.35 -6.20 26.74
CA GLY A 297 -17.52 -6.76 26.06
C GLY A 297 -18.22 -7.79 26.91
N ARG A 298 -19.57 -7.74 26.93
CA ARG A 298 -20.41 -8.76 27.59
C ARG A 298 -20.51 -10.01 26.73
N THR A 299 -20.52 -9.85 25.44
CA THR A 299 -20.58 -10.94 24.45
C THR A 299 -19.42 -10.83 23.45
N TYR A 300 -19.11 -11.92 22.77
CA TYR A 300 -18.12 -11.95 21.71
C TYR A 300 -18.43 -10.91 20.60
N LYS A 301 -19.70 -10.79 20.19
CA LYS A 301 -20.16 -9.85 19.17
C LYS A 301 -19.94 -8.39 19.57
N GLU A 302 -20.27 -8.04 20.81
CA GLU A 302 -20.05 -6.69 21.35
C GLU A 302 -18.57 -6.34 21.39
N ALA A 303 -17.74 -7.25 21.91
CA ALA A 303 -16.29 -7.08 21.94
C ALA A 303 -15.72 -6.93 20.54
N GLN A 304 -16.17 -7.72 19.58
CA GLN A 304 -15.74 -7.64 18.18
C GLN A 304 -16.12 -6.29 17.56
N ALA A 305 -17.31 -5.77 17.80
CA ALA A 305 -17.71 -4.45 17.32
C ALA A 305 -16.81 -3.34 17.86
N ASN A 306 -16.52 -3.34 19.17
CA ASN A 306 -15.63 -2.36 19.80
C ASN A 306 -14.20 -2.44 19.26
N VAL A 307 -13.69 -3.66 19.09
CA VAL A 307 -12.36 -3.89 18.51
C VAL A 307 -12.32 -3.40 17.07
N SER A 308 -13.37 -3.66 16.27
CA SER A 308 -13.40 -3.26 14.86
C SER A 308 -13.27 -1.74 14.68
N VAL A 309 -13.87 -0.94 15.57
CA VAL A 309 -13.75 0.53 15.58
C VAL A 309 -12.28 0.94 15.82
N ILE A 310 -11.63 0.36 16.84
CA ILE A 310 -10.23 0.66 17.16
C ILE A 310 -9.32 0.26 16.00
N MET A 311 -9.56 -0.93 15.44
CA MET A 311 -8.79 -1.44 14.30
C MET A 311 -8.92 -0.54 13.09
N PHE A 312 -10.11 -0.04 12.79
CA PHE A 312 -10.35 0.89 11.71
C PHE A 312 -9.54 2.19 11.90
N VAL A 313 -9.59 2.78 13.10
CA VAL A 313 -8.81 3.99 13.40
C VAL A 313 -7.30 3.75 13.27
N VAL A 314 -6.81 2.63 13.82
CA VAL A 314 -5.38 2.28 13.73
C VAL A 314 -4.94 2.04 12.29
N ALA A 315 -5.77 1.39 11.46
CA ALA A 315 -5.48 1.14 10.06
C ALA A 315 -5.48 2.43 9.19
N LEU A 316 -6.19 3.47 9.60
CA LEU A 316 -6.19 4.76 8.89
C LEU A 316 -4.88 5.55 9.09
N ILE A 317 -4.15 5.34 10.18
CA ILE A 317 -2.94 6.12 10.50
C ILE A 317 -1.89 6.05 9.39
N PRO A 318 -1.45 4.87 8.90
CA PRO A 318 -0.50 4.78 7.80
C PRO A 318 -1.03 5.36 6.49
N MET A 319 -2.35 5.25 6.26
CA MET A 319 -2.99 5.80 5.07
C MET A 319 -2.93 7.34 5.07
N VAL A 320 -3.20 7.97 6.21
CA VAL A 320 -3.06 9.42 6.35
C VAL A 320 -1.61 9.87 6.14
N GLN A 321 -0.64 9.14 6.67
CA GLN A 321 0.78 9.44 6.47
C GLN A 321 1.20 9.37 5.00
N LEU A 322 0.65 8.46 4.21
CA LEU A 322 0.90 8.38 2.77
C LEU A 322 0.58 9.71 2.06
N PHE A 323 -0.51 10.38 2.46
CA PHE A 323 -0.92 11.65 1.86
C PHE A 323 -0.18 12.87 2.43
N MET A 324 0.45 12.75 3.58
CA MET A 324 1.13 13.87 4.26
C MET A 324 2.52 14.19 3.72
N GLN A 325 2.97 13.70 2.61
CA GLN A 325 4.21 13.95 1.81
C GLN A 325 5.28 14.93 2.42
N ARG A 326 5.23 15.20 3.70
CA ARG A 326 6.17 16.09 4.42
C ARG A 326 7.26 15.27 5.09
N ARG A 327 8.42 15.89 5.27
CA ARG A 327 9.51 15.31 6.08
C ARG A 327 8.96 14.96 7.47
N GLU A 328 9.01 13.69 7.79
CA GLU A 328 8.53 13.16 9.07
C GLU A 328 9.37 13.76 10.21
N PRO A 329 8.75 14.38 11.24
CA PRO A 329 9.48 14.89 12.38
C PRO A 329 10.03 13.73 13.22
N ASP A 330 11.18 13.92 13.86
CA ASP A 330 11.88 12.86 14.60
C ASP A 330 11.05 12.28 15.76
N TRP A 331 10.14 13.07 16.35
CA TRP A 331 9.25 12.61 17.43
C TRP A 331 8.20 11.58 16.97
N ILE A 332 7.96 11.42 15.65
CA ILE A 332 6.95 10.50 15.14
C ILE A 332 7.31 9.05 15.48
N ALA A 333 8.61 8.75 15.66
CA ALA A 333 9.09 7.42 16.05
C ALA A 333 8.54 6.96 17.42
N ILE A 334 8.14 7.90 18.30
CA ILE A 334 7.58 7.58 19.61
C ILE A 334 6.11 7.19 19.52
N VAL A 335 5.39 7.66 18.49
CA VAL A 335 3.95 7.41 18.33
C VAL A 335 3.71 6.00 17.82
N PRO A 336 2.99 5.14 18.56
CA PRO A 336 2.64 3.81 18.09
C PRO A 336 1.96 3.83 16.73
N VAL A 337 2.22 2.82 15.90
CA VAL A 337 1.77 2.69 14.52
C VAL A 337 2.48 3.66 13.57
N SER A 338 2.44 4.97 13.84
CA SER A 338 3.08 5.99 13.01
C SER A 338 4.61 5.82 12.96
N GLY A 339 5.23 5.60 14.11
CA GLY A 339 6.68 5.39 14.20
C GLY A 339 7.12 4.11 13.50
N GLN A 340 6.40 3.00 13.70
CA GLN A 340 6.72 1.77 13.00
C GLN A 340 6.56 1.91 11.50
N TYR A 341 5.50 2.59 11.05
CA TYR A 341 5.29 2.86 9.63
C TYR A 341 6.43 3.70 9.03
N ALA A 342 6.84 4.76 9.72
CA ALA A 342 7.98 5.60 9.32
C ALA A 342 9.28 4.79 9.22
N LEU A 343 9.59 3.98 10.23
CA LEU A 343 10.78 3.10 10.24
C LEU A 343 10.74 2.05 9.14
N LEU A 344 9.57 1.45 8.87
CA LEU A 344 9.40 0.50 7.76
C LEU A 344 9.65 1.17 6.41
N ASN A 345 9.13 2.38 6.19
CA ASN A 345 9.36 3.13 4.95
C ASN A 345 10.83 3.50 4.75
N ARG A 346 11.54 3.89 5.81
CA ARG A 346 12.99 4.15 5.74
C ARG A 346 13.76 2.87 5.38
N ALA A 347 13.42 1.75 6.03
CA ALA A 347 14.02 0.46 5.70
C ALA A 347 13.83 0.08 4.23
N LEU A 348 12.64 0.35 3.66
CA LEU A 348 12.33 0.11 2.24
C LEU A 348 13.10 1.01 1.29
N ARG A 349 13.38 2.25 1.69
CA ARG A 349 14.20 3.19 0.89
C ARG A 349 15.70 2.85 0.93
N GLY A 350 16.09 1.80 1.68
CA GLY A 350 17.49 1.46 1.91
C GLY A 350 18.20 2.41 2.87
N GLU A 351 17.45 3.25 3.58
CA GLU A 351 17.99 4.14 4.61
C GLU A 351 18.35 3.33 5.87
N GLY A 352 19.39 3.73 6.55
CA GLY A 352 19.76 3.10 7.82
C GLY A 352 18.67 3.30 8.88
N LEU A 353 18.48 2.30 9.74
CA LEU A 353 17.59 2.42 10.91
C LEU A 353 18.42 2.92 12.11
N PRO A 354 18.27 4.18 12.55
CA PRO A 354 18.97 4.70 13.70
C PRO A 354 18.56 3.93 14.96
N ALA A 355 19.52 3.42 15.71
CA ALA A 355 19.27 2.66 16.93
C ALA A 355 18.45 3.46 17.96
N ALA A 356 18.64 4.79 18.00
CA ALA A 356 17.90 5.69 18.87
C ALA A 356 16.40 5.71 18.53
N GLU A 357 16.03 5.82 17.25
CA GLU A 357 14.63 5.83 16.82
C GLU A 357 13.96 4.47 17.03
N LEU A 358 14.72 3.38 16.79
CA LEU A 358 14.25 2.04 17.09
C LEU A 358 13.97 1.89 18.60
N ALA A 359 14.84 2.39 19.47
CA ALA A 359 14.62 2.40 20.92
C ALA A 359 13.41 3.28 21.31
N MET A 360 13.27 4.47 20.71
CA MET A 360 12.13 5.37 20.93
C MET A 360 10.80 4.69 20.58
N SER A 361 10.75 3.87 19.52
CA SER A 361 9.54 3.16 19.10
C SER A 361 9.04 2.14 20.12
N TRP A 362 9.81 1.77 21.13
CA TRP A 362 9.44 0.87 22.21
C TRP A 362 8.86 1.59 23.45
N ILE A 363 9.18 2.86 23.67
CA ILE A 363 8.86 3.57 24.91
C ILE A 363 7.35 3.56 25.19
N VAL A 364 6.55 4.08 24.25
CA VAL A 364 5.09 4.16 24.43
C VAL A 364 4.45 2.77 24.39
N PRO A 365 4.77 1.87 23.44
CA PRO A 365 4.24 0.51 23.47
C PRO A 365 4.45 -0.22 24.80
N VAL A 366 5.64 -0.20 25.37
CA VAL A 366 5.91 -0.86 26.65
C VAL A 366 5.07 -0.28 27.79
N ALA A 367 4.95 1.04 27.86
CA ALA A 367 4.11 1.71 28.86
C ALA A 367 2.62 1.32 28.68
N LEU A 368 2.13 1.34 27.47
CA LEU A 368 0.73 0.98 27.16
C LEU A 368 0.45 -0.51 27.43
N ILE A 369 1.36 -1.42 27.14
CA ILE A 369 1.27 -2.85 27.49
C ILE A 369 1.11 -3.00 28.99
N ALA A 370 1.98 -2.36 29.78
CA ALA A 370 1.93 -2.46 31.24
C ALA A 370 0.61 -1.92 31.78
N ILE A 371 0.13 -0.77 31.25
CA ILE A 371 -1.16 -0.18 31.63
C ILE A 371 -2.33 -1.10 31.26
N ALA A 372 -2.35 -1.63 30.04
CA ALA A 372 -3.42 -2.50 29.56
C ALA A 372 -3.52 -3.80 30.40
N LEU A 373 -2.39 -4.49 30.62
CA LEU A 373 -2.36 -5.72 31.44
C LEU A 373 -2.76 -5.46 32.86
N ALA A 374 -2.31 -4.35 33.48
CA ALA A 374 -2.70 -3.97 34.82
C ALA A 374 -4.21 -3.62 34.90
N ALA A 375 -4.75 -2.97 33.88
CA ALA A 375 -6.17 -2.62 33.80
C ALA A 375 -7.04 -3.89 33.70
N VAL A 376 -6.68 -4.88 32.86
CA VAL A 376 -7.38 -6.15 32.74
C VAL A 376 -7.29 -6.93 34.07
N ALA A 377 -6.11 -7.01 34.68
CA ALA A 377 -5.94 -7.69 35.96
C ALA A 377 -6.78 -7.07 37.09
N ARG A 378 -6.89 -5.73 37.11
CA ARG A 378 -7.76 -5.02 38.07
C ARG A 378 -9.26 -5.28 37.81
N LEU A 379 -9.67 -5.35 36.55
CA LEU A 379 -11.05 -5.67 36.20
C LEU A 379 -11.40 -7.10 36.68
N TRP A 380 -10.50 -8.05 36.52
CA TRP A 380 -10.72 -9.46 36.92
C TRP A 380 -10.54 -9.70 38.43
N SER A 381 -9.99 -8.78 39.17
CA SER A 381 -9.90 -8.85 40.65
C SER A 381 -11.11 -8.26 41.38
N ARG A 382 -12.01 -7.58 40.67
CA ARG A 382 -13.21 -7.01 41.31
C ARG A 382 -14.29 -8.06 41.48
N GLU A 383 -14.85 -8.16 42.70
CA GLU A 383 -15.95 -9.05 43.05
C GLU A 383 -17.22 -8.86 42.18
N SER A 384 -17.34 -7.69 41.50
CA SER A 384 -18.48 -7.41 40.61
C SER A 384 -18.53 -8.33 39.36
N ILE A 385 -17.44 -9.01 38.98
CA ILE A 385 -17.47 -10.01 37.91
C ILE A 385 -18.03 -11.33 38.41
N LEU A 386 -17.78 -11.68 39.69
CA LEU A 386 -18.28 -12.85 40.34
C LEU A 386 -19.77 -12.72 40.76
N ALA A 387 -20.25 -11.49 40.86
CA ALA A 387 -21.64 -11.19 41.29
C ALA A 387 -22.68 -11.06 40.15
N GLY A 388 -22.26 -11.33 38.88
CA GLY A 388 -23.20 -11.34 37.73
C GLY A 388 -23.88 -10.00 37.43
N LYS A 389 -23.33 -8.86 37.87
CA LYS A 389 -23.85 -7.51 37.63
C LYS A 389 -23.14 -6.79 36.49
#